data_4b9dab5246f4497c4fab5d8b431245fc
#
_entry.id   4b9dab5246f4497c4fab5d8b431245fc
#
_cell.length_a   1.000
_cell.length_b   1.000
_cell.length_c   1.000
_cell.angle_alpha   90.00
_cell.angle_beta   90.00
_cell.angle_gamma   90.00
#
_symmetry.space_group_name_H-M   'P 1'
#
loop_
_entity.id
_entity.type
_entity.pdbx_description
1 polymer ?
#
loop_
_entity_poly.entity_id
_entity_poly.type
_entity_poly.pdbx_seq_one_letter_code
_entity_poly.pdbx_strand_id
1 'polypeptide(L)'
;VITERTTVVSFVLVSNILGTVNPAEKIIARAREVGALVVVDAAQAAPHMPLDVTALGADLVGFTGHKMCGPTGIGVLWGRREVLDALPPFHGGGEMIEAVWMDHSTYAGLPHKFEAGTPPIAQAIGLGAAVDYLTEIGMARIAEHEHALTGYALDALATVDGLHIVGPPTTKDRAATISF
;
A
#
# COMPACT_ATOMS: atom_id res chain seq x y z
N VAL A 1 -11.76 16.50 10.64
CA VAL A 1 -11.89 16.42 9.18
C VAL A 1 -12.80 15.25 8.79
N ILE A 2 -12.69 14.08 9.46
CA ILE A 2 -13.57 12.92 9.23
C ILE A 2 -14.89 13.13 9.97
N THR A 3 -15.98 13.24 9.23
CA THR A 3 -17.34 13.52 9.74
C THR A 3 -18.35 12.50 9.18
N GLU A 4 -19.59 12.57 9.62
CA GLU A 4 -20.71 11.72 9.15
C GLU A 4 -20.99 11.86 7.63
N ARG A 5 -20.44 12.87 6.98
CA ARG A 5 -20.52 13.07 5.53
C ARG A 5 -19.34 12.43 4.77
N THR A 6 -18.37 11.87 5.49
CA THR A 6 -17.20 11.22 4.89
C THR A 6 -17.59 9.80 4.47
N THR A 7 -17.51 9.49 3.19
CA THR A 7 -17.83 8.16 2.63
C THR A 7 -16.58 7.32 2.42
N VAL A 8 -15.43 7.94 2.15
CA VAL A 8 -14.15 7.27 1.96
C VAL A 8 -13.05 8.06 2.65
N VAL A 9 -12.17 7.35 3.35
CA VAL A 9 -10.91 7.87 3.90
C VAL A 9 -9.78 7.17 3.20
N SER A 10 -9.00 7.91 2.41
CA SER A 10 -7.80 7.39 1.74
C SER A 10 -6.57 8.09 2.29
N PHE A 11 -5.53 7.31 2.64
CA PHE A 11 -4.26 7.86 3.12
C PHE A 11 -3.09 6.94 2.82
N VAL A 12 -1.88 7.51 2.77
CA VAL A 12 -0.64 6.75 2.69
C VAL A 12 -0.25 6.25 4.08
N LEU A 13 0.16 4.98 4.20
CA LEU A 13 0.64 4.46 5.49
C LEU A 13 2.01 5.05 5.84
N VAL A 14 2.89 5.15 4.85
CA VAL A 14 4.21 5.77 4.97
C VAL A 14 4.38 6.81 3.86
N SER A 15 4.75 8.04 4.24
CA SER A 15 5.00 9.11 3.28
C SER A 15 6.26 8.84 2.45
N ASN A 16 6.13 8.90 1.13
CA ASN A 16 7.25 8.79 0.20
C ASN A 16 8.14 10.05 0.15
N ILE A 17 7.70 11.15 0.74
CA ILE A 17 8.44 12.42 0.80
C ILE A 17 9.05 12.64 2.18
N LEU A 18 8.24 12.53 3.23
CA LEU A 18 8.64 12.89 4.59
C LEU A 18 9.13 11.69 5.42
N GLY A 19 8.90 10.47 4.95
CA GLY A 19 9.15 9.26 5.72
C GLY A 19 8.18 9.04 6.90
N THR A 20 7.23 9.95 7.15
CA THR A 20 6.28 9.84 8.26
C THR A 20 5.47 8.57 8.16
N VAL A 21 5.41 7.80 9.25
CA VAL A 21 4.48 6.68 9.42
C VAL A 21 3.19 7.24 10.02
N ASN A 22 2.10 7.18 9.27
CA ASN A 22 0.82 7.73 9.70
C ASN A 22 0.15 6.84 10.77
N PRO A 23 -0.58 7.42 11.73
CA PRO A 23 -1.24 6.70 12.81
C PRO A 23 -2.49 5.97 12.31
N ALA A 24 -2.29 4.89 11.53
CA ALA A 24 -3.34 4.17 10.83
C ALA A 24 -4.48 3.71 11.75
N GLU A 25 -4.16 3.15 12.92
CA GLU A 25 -5.17 2.70 13.88
C GLU A 25 -6.16 3.82 14.25
N LYS A 26 -5.65 5.02 14.53
CA LYS A 26 -6.50 6.17 14.91
C LYS A 26 -7.35 6.66 13.74
N ILE A 27 -6.77 6.69 12.53
CA ILE A 27 -7.47 7.12 11.31
C ILE A 27 -8.58 6.12 10.98
N ILE A 28 -8.26 4.82 11.00
CA ILE A 28 -9.19 3.74 10.71
C ILE A 28 -10.32 3.69 11.76
N ALA A 29 -9.99 3.79 13.04
CA ALA A 29 -10.99 3.83 14.09
C ALA A 29 -12.00 4.98 13.88
N ARG A 30 -11.50 6.19 13.59
CA ARG A 30 -12.38 7.33 13.32
C ARG A 30 -13.21 7.16 12.05
N ALA A 31 -12.65 6.59 10.99
CA ALA A 31 -13.38 6.29 9.75
C ALA A 31 -14.53 5.30 10.01
N ARG A 32 -14.29 4.26 10.80
CA ARG A 32 -15.30 3.26 11.18
C ARG A 32 -16.44 3.84 12.00
N GLU A 33 -16.17 4.76 12.93
CA GLU A 33 -17.20 5.44 13.72
C GLU A 33 -18.24 6.15 12.86
N VAL A 34 -17.85 6.65 11.68
CA VAL A 34 -18.74 7.36 10.73
C VAL A 34 -19.20 6.49 9.56
N GLY A 35 -18.80 5.20 9.53
CA GLY A 35 -19.17 4.28 8.44
C GLY A 35 -18.44 4.51 7.13
N ALA A 36 -17.31 5.22 7.13
CA ALA A 36 -16.52 5.47 5.93
C ALA A 36 -15.66 4.25 5.55
N LEU A 37 -15.55 3.97 4.24
CA LEU A 37 -14.59 3.00 3.70
C LEU A 37 -13.16 3.52 3.85
N VAL A 38 -12.23 2.62 4.16
CA VAL A 38 -10.83 2.95 4.36
C VAL A 38 -9.96 2.34 3.26
N VAL A 39 -9.23 3.21 2.56
CA VAL A 39 -8.26 2.84 1.51
C VAL A 39 -6.86 3.24 1.97
N VAL A 40 -5.96 2.28 2.08
CA VAL A 40 -4.58 2.52 2.51
C VAL A 40 -3.63 2.32 1.33
N ASP A 41 -2.86 3.36 1.01
CA ASP A 41 -1.69 3.24 0.15
C ASP A 41 -0.51 2.74 0.99
N ALA A 42 -0.11 1.50 0.77
CA ALA A 42 1.01 0.84 1.44
C ALA A 42 2.26 0.74 0.55
N ALA A 43 2.34 1.52 -0.55
CA ALA A 43 3.44 1.44 -1.50
C ALA A 43 4.83 1.66 -0.86
N GLN A 44 4.91 2.47 0.19
CA GLN A 44 6.14 2.67 0.96
C GLN A 44 6.19 1.81 2.24
N ALA A 45 5.10 1.22 2.69
CA ALA A 45 5.10 0.37 3.86
C ALA A 45 5.47 -1.08 3.53
N ALA A 46 4.89 -1.63 2.47
CA ALA A 46 5.05 -3.03 2.08
C ALA A 46 6.52 -3.46 1.88
N PRO A 47 7.42 -2.66 1.27
CA PRO A 47 8.83 -3.04 1.11
C PRO A 47 9.69 -2.87 2.38
N HIS A 48 9.27 -2.05 3.35
CA HIS A 48 10.14 -1.55 4.42
C HIS A 48 9.76 -2.03 5.82
N MET A 49 8.57 -2.60 6.02
CA MET A 49 8.12 -3.02 7.34
C MET A 49 7.17 -4.21 7.28
N PRO A 50 7.07 -5.02 8.35
CA PRO A 50 6.02 -6.05 8.43
C PRO A 50 4.64 -5.42 8.27
N LEU A 51 3.83 -5.98 7.38
CA LEU A 51 2.49 -5.52 7.10
C LEU A 51 1.52 -6.69 7.10
N ASP A 52 0.62 -6.73 8.08
CA ASP A 52 -0.53 -7.61 8.10
C ASP A 52 -1.78 -6.81 7.69
N VAL A 53 -2.23 -7.03 6.47
CA VAL A 53 -3.37 -6.30 5.88
C VAL A 53 -4.69 -6.59 6.61
N THR A 54 -4.82 -7.78 7.22
CA THR A 54 -6.00 -8.15 8.00
C THR A 54 -5.99 -7.45 9.36
N ALA A 55 -4.87 -7.49 10.06
CA ALA A 55 -4.70 -6.82 11.35
C ALA A 55 -4.78 -5.28 11.23
N LEU A 56 -4.31 -4.71 10.11
CA LEU A 56 -4.41 -3.28 9.82
C LEU A 56 -5.86 -2.78 9.88
N GLY A 57 -6.81 -3.62 9.47
CA GLY A 57 -8.22 -3.32 9.56
C GLY A 57 -8.74 -2.34 8.50
N ALA A 58 -8.01 -2.06 7.42
CA ALA A 58 -8.49 -1.31 6.26
C ALA A 58 -9.48 -2.13 5.43
N ASP A 59 -10.22 -1.47 4.55
CA ASP A 59 -11.12 -2.13 3.60
C ASP A 59 -10.42 -2.47 2.30
N LEU A 60 -9.50 -1.61 1.86
CA LEU A 60 -8.64 -1.80 0.69
C LEU A 60 -7.21 -1.38 1.01
N VAL A 61 -6.23 -2.16 0.53
CA VAL A 61 -4.80 -1.86 0.67
C VAL A 61 -4.11 -2.06 -0.67
N GLY A 62 -3.44 -1.01 -1.17
CA GLY A 62 -2.71 -1.05 -2.43
C GLY A 62 -1.20 -0.93 -2.24
N PHE A 63 -0.42 -1.66 -3.04
CA PHE A 63 1.02 -1.52 -3.11
C PHE A 63 1.57 -1.93 -4.48
N THR A 64 2.84 -1.66 -4.74
CA THR A 64 3.45 -1.81 -6.07
C THR A 64 4.72 -2.65 -6.06
N GLY A 65 4.91 -3.46 -7.10
CA GLY A 65 6.03 -4.39 -7.20
C GLY A 65 7.40 -3.71 -7.31
N HIS A 66 7.50 -2.59 -8.07
CA HIS A 66 8.79 -1.95 -8.32
C HIS A 66 9.45 -1.33 -7.06
N LYS A 67 8.70 -1.13 -5.98
CA LYS A 67 9.25 -0.71 -4.68
C LYS A 67 9.64 -1.88 -3.77
N MET A 68 9.26 -3.11 -4.16
CA MET A 68 9.50 -4.34 -3.40
C MET A 68 10.56 -5.24 -4.06
N CYS A 69 11.61 -4.67 -4.64
CA CYS A 69 12.61 -5.38 -5.44
C CYS A 69 12.03 -6.14 -6.66
N GLY A 70 10.79 -5.90 -6.99
CA GLY A 70 10.06 -6.53 -8.10
C GLY A 70 10.05 -5.69 -9.37
N PRO A 71 9.44 -6.19 -10.44
CA PRO A 71 9.35 -5.48 -11.72
C PRO A 71 8.38 -4.30 -11.68
N THR A 72 8.54 -3.40 -12.65
CA THR A 72 7.56 -2.36 -12.97
C THR A 72 6.32 -2.96 -13.63
N GLY A 73 5.21 -2.22 -13.67
CA GLY A 73 3.99 -2.63 -14.38
C GLY A 73 3.14 -3.67 -13.65
N ILE A 74 3.44 -3.93 -12.37
CA ILE A 74 2.61 -4.78 -11.52
C ILE A 74 2.46 -4.19 -10.12
N GLY A 75 1.31 -4.41 -9.53
CA GLY A 75 0.98 -4.10 -8.14
C GLY A 75 -0.11 -5.02 -7.64
N VAL A 76 -0.48 -4.84 -6.40
CA VAL A 76 -1.52 -5.63 -5.73
C VAL A 76 -2.53 -4.68 -5.11
N LEU A 77 -3.80 -4.98 -5.29
CA LEU A 77 -4.90 -4.45 -4.49
C LEU A 77 -5.47 -5.59 -3.66
N TRP A 78 -5.25 -5.55 -2.36
CA TRP A 78 -5.96 -6.39 -1.41
C TRP A 78 -7.24 -5.68 -0.97
N GLY A 79 -8.31 -6.43 -0.78
CA GLY A 79 -9.56 -5.89 -0.26
C GLY A 79 -10.40 -6.93 0.46
N ARG A 80 -11.22 -6.44 1.39
CA ARG A 80 -12.23 -7.26 2.03
C ARG A 80 -13.21 -7.77 0.98
N ARG A 81 -13.52 -9.06 1.04
CA ARG A 81 -14.35 -9.72 0.02
C ARG A 81 -15.68 -8.99 -0.22
N GLU A 82 -16.39 -8.66 0.85
CA GLU A 82 -17.68 -7.98 0.76
C GLU A 82 -17.59 -6.58 0.13
N VAL A 83 -16.47 -5.88 0.28
CA VAL A 83 -16.22 -4.58 -0.35
C VAL A 83 -15.95 -4.78 -1.84
N LEU A 84 -15.06 -5.71 -2.19
CA LEU A 84 -14.75 -6.03 -3.58
C LEU A 84 -15.97 -6.56 -4.35
N ASP A 85 -16.80 -7.39 -3.72
CA ASP A 85 -18.03 -7.91 -4.35
C ASP A 85 -19.04 -6.79 -4.65
N ALA A 86 -19.12 -5.75 -3.79
CA ALA A 86 -20.01 -4.62 -3.97
C ALA A 86 -19.52 -3.59 -5.01
N LEU A 87 -18.21 -3.51 -5.27
CA LEU A 87 -17.65 -2.58 -6.24
C LEU A 87 -17.93 -3.02 -7.68
N PRO A 88 -18.22 -2.08 -8.60
CA PRO A 88 -18.27 -2.40 -10.03
C PRO A 88 -16.86 -2.73 -10.56
N PRO A 89 -16.73 -3.44 -11.69
CA PRO A 89 -15.44 -3.62 -12.35
C PRO A 89 -14.87 -2.27 -12.78
N PHE A 90 -13.54 -2.14 -12.78
CA PHE A 90 -12.86 -0.90 -13.15
C PHE A 90 -12.59 -0.82 -14.66
N HIS A 91 -12.14 -1.92 -15.27
CA HIS A 91 -11.93 -2.06 -16.70
C HIS A 91 -12.78 -3.18 -17.26
N GLY A 92 -13.14 -3.09 -18.54
CA GLY A 92 -13.75 -4.17 -19.31
C GLY A 92 -12.71 -4.84 -20.22
N GLY A 93 -12.85 -6.16 -20.41
CA GLY A 93 -11.94 -6.93 -21.28
C GLY A 93 -12.19 -8.44 -21.16
N GLY A 94 -11.33 -9.22 -21.79
CA GLY A 94 -11.35 -10.68 -21.66
C GLY A 94 -11.16 -11.12 -20.19
N GLU A 95 -11.56 -12.33 -19.88
CA GLU A 95 -11.45 -13.01 -18.59
C GLU A 95 -12.33 -12.43 -17.47
N MET A 96 -12.55 -11.10 -17.43
CA MET A 96 -13.33 -10.43 -16.39
C MET A 96 -14.84 -10.42 -16.66
N ILE A 97 -15.25 -10.75 -17.86
CA ILE A 97 -16.65 -10.75 -18.31
C ILE A 97 -17.19 -12.18 -18.33
N GLU A 98 -18.44 -12.38 -17.93
CA GLU A 98 -19.10 -13.68 -17.94
C GLU A 98 -20.01 -13.82 -19.15
N ALA A 99 -20.89 -12.82 -19.35
CA ALA A 99 -21.79 -12.78 -20.50
C ALA A 99 -22.03 -11.35 -20.95
N VAL A 100 -22.29 -11.19 -22.26
CA VAL A 100 -22.54 -9.89 -22.90
C VAL A 100 -23.87 -9.95 -23.64
N TRP A 101 -24.73 -8.99 -23.40
CA TRP A 101 -25.97 -8.72 -24.15
C TRP A 101 -25.88 -7.35 -24.82
N MET A 102 -26.89 -6.99 -25.57
CA MET A 102 -26.91 -5.72 -26.30
C MET A 102 -27.01 -4.50 -25.37
N ASP A 103 -27.57 -4.67 -24.19
CA ASP A 103 -27.93 -3.60 -23.24
C ASP A 103 -27.21 -3.71 -21.89
N HIS A 104 -26.61 -4.86 -21.58
CA HIS A 104 -25.90 -5.09 -20.32
C HIS A 104 -24.86 -6.20 -20.43
N SER A 105 -24.08 -6.36 -19.38
CA SER A 105 -23.13 -7.47 -19.22
C SER A 105 -23.12 -7.97 -17.79
N THR A 106 -22.77 -9.25 -17.61
CA THR A 106 -22.40 -9.80 -16.31
C THR A 106 -20.90 -10.06 -16.22
N TYR A 107 -20.39 -10.13 -15.02
CA TYR A 107 -18.96 -10.14 -14.76
C TYR A 107 -18.55 -11.37 -13.98
N ALA A 108 -17.32 -11.84 -14.21
CA ALA A 108 -16.75 -12.94 -13.48
C ALA A 108 -16.64 -12.63 -11.98
N GLY A 109 -16.53 -13.68 -11.16
CA GLY A 109 -16.27 -13.53 -9.73
C GLY A 109 -14.88 -12.99 -9.42
N LEU A 110 -14.63 -12.70 -8.14
CA LEU A 110 -13.30 -12.32 -7.66
C LEU A 110 -12.30 -13.47 -7.82
N PRO A 111 -11.03 -13.20 -8.18
CA PRO A 111 -10.43 -11.89 -8.44
C PRO A 111 -10.65 -11.38 -9.88
N HIS A 112 -11.08 -12.21 -10.81
CA HIS A 112 -11.12 -11.94 -12.26
C HIS A 112 -11.96 -10.71 -12.62
N LYS A 113 -12.99 -10.37 -11.86
CA LYS A 113 -13.80 -9.16 -12.01
C LYS A 113 -12.97 -7.87 -12.17
N PHE A 114 -11.78 -7.80 -11.57
CA PHE A 114 -10.90 -6.64 -11.61
C PHE A 114 -9.66 -6.83 -12.48
N GLU A 115 -9.52 -7.98 -13.14
CA GLU A 115 -8.35 -8.36 -13.94
C GLU A 115 -8.74 -8.48 -15.42
N ALA A 116 -8.87 -7.34 -16.09
CA ALA A 116 -9.31 -7.27 -17.48
C ALA A 116 -8.18 -7.55 -18.46
N GLY A 117 -8.36 -8.57 -19.31
CA GLY A 117 -7.42 -8.97 -20.36
C GLY A 117 -6.28 -9.85 -19.84
N THR A 118 -5.36 -10.19 -20.74
CA THR A 118 -4.20 -11.02 -20.39
C THR A 118 -3.38 -10.35 -19.29
N PRO A 119 -3.15 -11.04 -18.15
CA PRO A 119 -2.41 -10.46 -17.04
C PRO A 119 -0.93 -10.27 -17.39
N PRO A 120 -0.20 -9.39 -16.68
CA PRO A 120 1.23 -9.19 -16.87
C PRO A 120 2.04 -10.37 -16.32
N ILE A 121 2.03 -11.51 -17.03
CA ILE A 121 2.51 -12.83 -16.57
C ILE A 121 3.95 -12.78 -16.08
N ALA A 122 4.86 -12.20 -16.91
CA ALA A 122 6.27 -12.11 -16.55
C ALA A 122 6.50 -11.27 -15.30
N GLN A 123 5.74 -10.18 -15.17
CA GLN A 123 5.81 -9.31 -14.00
C GLN A 123 5.24 -9.98 -12.74
N ALA A 124 4.18 -10.78 -12.88
CA ALA A 124 3.61 -11.54 -11.76
C ALA A 124 4.61 -12.58 -11.22
N ILE A 125 5.28 -13.31 -12.11
CA ILE A 125 6.33 -14.26 -11.75
C ILE A 125 7.51 -13.52 -11.07
N GLY A 126 7.93 -12.39 -11.63
CA GLY A 126 9.00 -11.57 -11.05
C GLY A 126 8.64 -10.98 -9.69
N LEU A 127 7.38 -10.59 -9.49
CA LEU A 127 6.90 -10.15 -8.16
C LEU A 127 6.92 -11.30 -7.15
N GLY A 128 6.52 -12.52 -7.55
CA GLY A 128 6.63 -13.72 -6.72
C GLY A 128 8.06 -13.95 -6.25
N ALA A 129 9.04 -13.92 -7.15
CA ALA A 129 10.45 -14.05 -6.81
C ALA A 129 10.95 -12.94 -5.84
N ALA A 130 10.45 -11.71 -6.01
CA ALA A 130 10.77 -10.61 -5.10
C ALA A 130 10.18 -10.81 -3.69
N VAL A 131 8.96 -11.36 -3.60
CA VAL A 131 8.34 -11.72 -2.32
C VAL A 131 9.16 -12.81 -1.60
N ASP A 132 9.60 -13.84 -2.33
CA ASP A 132 10.45 -14.91 -1.78
C ASP A 132 11.77 -14.33 -1.25
N TYR A 133 12.43 -13.46 -2.02
CA TYR A 133 13.66 -12.78 -1.63
C TYR A 133 13.49 -11.95 -0.33
N LEU A 134 12.47 -11.10 -0.26
CA LEU A 134 12.19 -10.30 0.92
C LEU A 134 11.83 -11.16 2.14
N THR A 135 11.10 -12.26 1.91
CA THR A 135 10.73 -13.21 2.96
C THR A 135 11.96 -13.94 3.51
N GLU A 136 12.90 -14.31 2.67
CA GLU A 136 14.17 -14.96 3.08
C GLU A 136 15.03 -14.01 3.93
N ILE A 137 15.12 -12.73 3.57
CA ILE A 137 15.77 -11.72 4.41
C ILE A 137 15.01 -11.57 5.73
N GLY A 138 13.69 -11.50 5.66
CA GLY A 138 12.78 -11.26 6.78
C GLY A 138 12.45 -9.78 6.99
N MET A 139 11.17 -9.43 6.86
CA MET A 139 10.68 -8.04 6.92
C MET A 139 11.02 -7.34 8.25
N ALA A 140 11.05 -8.07 9.37
CA ALA A 140 11.45 -7.49 10.65
C ALA A 140 12.93 -7.07 10.65
N ARG A 141 13.82 -7.87 10.05
CA ARG A 141 15.26 -7.55 9.93
C ARG A 141 15.49 -6.38 8.99
N ILE A 142 14.72 -6.28 7.92
CA ILE A 142 14.76 -5.13 7.00
C ILE A 142 14.38 -3.85 7.77
N ALA A 143 13.27 -3.87 8.49
CA ALA A 143 12.80 -2.72 9.27
C ALA A 143 13.83 -2.29 10.35
N GLU A 144 14.44 -3.24 11.05
CA GLU A 144 15.48 -2.98 12.05
C GLU A 144 16.72 -2.34 11.42
N HIS A 145 17.19 -2.89 10.31
CA HIS A 145 18.35 -2.35 9.58
C HIS A 145 18.09 -0.92 9.09
N GLU A 146 16.95 -0.67 8.47
CA GLU A 146 16.57 0.65 7.98
C GLU A 146 16.37 1.66 9.11
N HIS A 147 15.83 1.23 10.25
CA HIS A 147 15.70 2.07 11.43
C HIS A 147 17.07 2.53 11.95
N ALA A 148 18.03 1.60 12.07
CA ALA A 148 19.40 1.90 12.50
C ALA A 148 20.11 2.84 11.49
N LEU A 149 19.99 2.55 10.20
CA LEU A 149 20.58 3.37 9.13
C LEU A 149 19.97 4.78 9.08
N THR A 150 18.65 4.89 9.30
CA THR A 150 17.97 6.19 9.38
C THR A 150 18.44 7.02 10.55
N GLY A 151 18.65 6.40 11.73
CA GLY A 151 19.22 7.08 12.89
C GLY A 151 20.61 7.63 12.58
N TYR A 152 21.49 6.78 12.06
CA TYR A 152 22.83 7.22 11.65
C TYR A 152 22.80 8.36 10.63
N ALA A 153 21.93 8.28 9.61
CA ALA A 153 21.82 9.30 8.59
C ALA A 153 21.31 10.64 9.15
N LEU A 154 20.31 10.62 10.04
CA LEU A 154 19.79 11.82 10.68
C LEU A 154 20.87 12.50 11.55
N ASP A 155 21.63 11.73 12.33
CA ASP A 155 22.73 12.24 13.15
C ASP A 155 23.83 12.87 12.28
N ALA A 156 24.20 12.20 11.18
CA ALA A 156 25.20 12.72 10.24
C ALA A 156 24.73 14.00 9.53
N LEU A 157 23.48 14.04 9.07
CA LEU A 157 22.90 15.23 8.41
C LEU A 157 22.77 16.41 9.37
N ALA A 158 22.53 16.17 10.66
CA ALA A 158 22.47 17.22 11.68
C ALA A 158 23.81 17.98 11.88
N THR A 159 24.93 17.42 11.44
CA THR A 159 26.25 18.09 11.50
C THR A 159 26.51 19.00 10.31
N VAL A 160 25.64 19.03 9.30
CA VAL A 160 25.82 19.84 8.09
C VAL A 160 25.24 21.23 8.29
N ASP A 161 26.08 22.23 8.28
CA ASP A 161 25.66 23.62 8.47
C ASP A 161 24.66 24.05 7.37
N GLY A 162 23.57 24.68 7.81
CA GLY A 162 22.53 25.20 6.90
C GLY A 162 21.58 24.16 6.35
N LEU A 163 21.75 22.88 6.70
CA LEU A 163 20.81 21.82 6.30
C LEU A 163 19.63 21.76 7.28
N HIS A 164 18.43 21.62 6.74
CA HIS A 164 17.20 21.48 7.52
C HIS A 164 16.46 20.19 7.15
N ILE A 165 16.25 19.31 8.12
CA ILE A 165 15.45 18.09 7.93
C ILE A 165 13.98 18.48 7.78
N VAL A 166 13.33 17.96 6.71
CA VAL A 166 11.91 18.12 6.48
C VAL A 166 11.19 16.84 6.91
N GLY A 167 10.14 16.97 7.72
CA GLY A 167 9.42 15.83 8.31
C GLY A 167 9.90 15.49 9.72
N PRO A 168 9.65 14.28 10.24
CA PRO A 168 10.04 13.89 11.59
C PRO A 168 11.56 13.97 11.79
N PRO A 169 12.06 14.67 12.81
CA PRO A 169 13.50 14.86 13.02
C PRO A 169 14.18 13.66 13.71
N THR A 170 13.41 12.66 14.10
CA THR A 170 13.89 11.46 14.79
C THR A 170 13.39 10.21 14.10
N THR A 171 13.86 9.04 14.50
CA THR A 171 13.40 7.74 14.00
C THR A 171 12.00 7.34 14.48
N LYS A 172 11.41 8.08 15.44
CA LYS A 172 10.07 7.80 15.93
C LYS A 172 9.02 8.14 14.87
N ASP A 173 8.11 7.19 14.63
CA ASP A 173 7.04 7.30 13.61
C ASP A 173 7.58 7.70 12.22
N ARG A 174 8.75 7.15 11.87
CA ARG A 174 9.49 7.43 10.65
C ARG A 174 10.03 6.16 10.01
N ALA A 175 9.88 6.05 8.70
CA ALA A 175 10.58 5.10 7.83
C ALA A 175 11.85 5.73 7.22
N ALA A 176 12.55 5.00 6.38
CA ALA A 176 13.89 5.33 5.89
C ALA A 176 13.98 6.57 4.97
N THR A 177 12.88 7.10 4.47
CA THR A 177 12.90 8.30 3.59
C THR A 177 13.29 9.55 4.38
N ILE A 178 14.32 10.26 3.95
CA ILE A 178 14.79 11.52 4.54
C ILE A 178 14.77 12.61 3.47
N SER A 179 14.09 13.72 3.76
CA SER A 179 14.10 14.93 2.95
C SER A 179 14.78 16.07 3.71
N PHE A 180 15.54 16.90 2.99
CA PHE A 180 16.30 18.01 3.53
C PHE A 180 16.54 19.08 2.46
#